data_e40a103c0d0894d7833b050b67069fa4
#
_entry.id   e40a103c0d0894d7833b050b67069fa4
#
_cell.length_a   1.000
_cell.length_b   1.000
_cell.length_c   1.000
_cell.angle_alpha   90.00
_cell.angle_beta   90.00
_cell.angle_gamma   90.00
#
_symmetry.space_group_name_H-M   'P 1'
#
loop_
_entity.id
_entity.type
_entity.pdbx_description
1 polymer ?
#
loop_
_entity_poly.entity_id
_entity_poly.type
_entity_poly.pdbx_seq_one_letter_code
_entity_poly.pdbx_strand_id
1 'polypeptide(L)'
;MAQSRKEVWQEICNEIRRGSAHILITGSRGSGKTTLLERLLKEGMLPGGEQAGIRSFALRNRDGTPSQIILEDRSNGQQQAIAEGFVPGKGPKVKAEVLDHFGVQAIEHAKSASGCWAVIDEVGFLENASPAYCRALLRLFDQKRIAAVLRKKDTALIDAIRSRTDAVCFDLDDFEKE
;
A
#
# COMPACT_ATOMS: atom_id res chain seq x y z
N MET A 1 -28.88 -1.17 2.96
CA MET A 1 -28.35 -0.28 4.02
C MET A 1 -26.84 -0.29 3.86
N ALA A 2 -26.19 0.87 3.74
CA ALA A 2 -24.74 0.92 3.69
C ALA A 2 -24.17 0.50 5.05
N GLN A 3 -23.10 -0.27 5.04
CA GLN A 3 -22.43 -0.74 6.25
C GLN A 3 -21.66 0.41 6.90
N SER A 4 -21.58 0.46 8.22
CA SER A 4 -20.83 1.48 8.95
C SER A 4 -19.33 1.20 8.94
N ARG A 5 -18.49 2.22 9.17
CA ARG A 5 -17.02 2.05 9.32
C ARG A 5 -16.64 1.13 10.49
N LYS A 6 -17.51 1.04 11.50
CA LYS A 6 -17.32 0.10 12.60
C LYS A 6 -17.47 -1.36 12.14
N GLU A 7 -18.37 -1.61 11.22
CA GLU A 7 -18.56 -2.96 10.63
C GLU A 7 -17.36 -3.35 9.76
N VAL A 8 -16.85 -2.44 8.90
CA VAL A 8 -15.62 -2.67 8.14
C VAL A 8 -14.46 -3.05 9.06
N TRP A 9 -14.26 -2.30 10.12
CA TRP A 9 -13.22 -2.60 11.11
C TRP A 9 -13.36 -4.01 11.67
N GLN A 10 -14.58 -4.38 12.06
CA GLN A 10 -14.88 -5.69 12.60
C GLN A 10 -14.60 -6.80 11.58
N GLU A 11 -15.00 -6.60 10.33
CA GLU A 11 -14.79 -7.57 9.25
C GLU A 11 -13.30 -7.75 8.95
N ILE A 12 -12.52 -6.66 8.84
CA ILE A 12 -11.07 -6.73 8.66
C ILE A 12 -10.42 -7.50 9.82
N CYS A 13 -10.78 -7.18 11.07
CA CYS A 13 -10.25 -7.88 12.23
C CYS A 13 -10.59 -9.38 12.22
N ASN A 14 -11.77 -9.74 11.76
CA ASN A 14 -12.18 -11.14 11.62
C ASN A 14 -11.36 -11.86 10.53
N GLU A 15 -11.15 -11.24 9.38
CA GLU A 15 -10.32 -11.82 8.32
C GLU A 15 -8.86 -12.00 8.76
N ILE A 16 -8.30 -11.02 9.49
CA ILE A 16 -6.95 -11.14 10.06
C ILE A 16 -6.88 -12.35 11.02
N ARG A 17 -7.88 -12.54 11.89
CA ARG A 17 -7.93 -13.66 12.85
C ARG A 17 -8.11 -15.01 12.16
N ARG A 18 -8.85 -15.08 11.07
CA ARG A 18 -8.99 -16.31 10.25
C ARG A 18 -7.66 -16.77 9.66
N GLY A 19 -6.72 -15.88 9.46
CA GLY A 19 -5.35 -16.23 9.20
C GLY A 19 -5.00 -16.58 7.76
N SER A 20 -5.92 -16.50 6.80
CA SER A 20 -5.74 -17.05 5.45
C SER A 20 -5.63 -16.02 4.32
N ALA A 21 -6.02 -14.77 4.53
CA ALA A 21 -6.11 -13.80 3.43
C ALA A 21 -5.16 -12.62 3.58
N HIS A 22 -4.74 -12.04 2.45
CA HIS A 22 -4.24 -10.68 2.38
C HIS A 22 -5.38 -9.69 2.60
N ILE A 23 -5.09 -8.58 3.24
CA ILE A 23 -6.06 -7.51 3.49
C ILE A 23 -5.76 -6.35 2.53
N LEU A 24 -6.67 -6.09 1.63
CA LEU A 24 -6.58 -5.00 0.67
C LEU A 24 -7.60 -3.92 1.03
N ILE A 25 -7.16 -2.67 1.13
CA ILE A 25 -7.99 -1.52 1.45
C ILE A 25 -7.98 -0.58 0.26
N THR A 26 -9.13 -0.30 -0.32
CA THR A 26 -9.27 0.65 -1.43
C THR A 26 -10.35 1.70 -1.13
N GLY A 27 -10.55 2.63 -2.03
CA GLY A 27 -11.54 3.71 -1.93
C GLY A 27 -11.03 5.01 -2.53
N SER A 28 -11.90 6.00 -2.61
CA SER A 28 -11.64 7.33 -3.15
C SER A 28 -10.54 8.07 -2.34
N ARG A 29 -10.02 9.15 -2.92
CA ARG A 29 -9.07 10.01 -2.21
C ARG A 29 -9.72 10.60 -0.96
N GLY A 30 -9.02 10.50 0.19
CA GLY A 30 -9.53 11.00 1.46
C GLY A 30 -10.58 10.08 2.13
N SER A 31 -10.80 8.85 1.63
CA SER A 31 -11.71 7.90 2.27
C SER A 31 -11.19 7.31 3.60
N GLY A 32 -9.94 7.61 3.99
CA GLY A 32 -9.36 7.14 5.27
C GLY A 32 -8.60 5.82 5.20
N LYS A 33 -8.18 5.36 4.01
CA LYS A 33 -7.41 4.11 3.81
C LYS A 33 -6.17 4.02 4.68
N THR A 34 -5.28 4.99 4.56
CA THR A 34 -4.04 5.08 5.35
C THR A 34 -4.35 5.12 6.85
N THR A 35 -5.34 5.91 7.26
CA THR A 35 -5.76 6.00 8.67
C THR A 35 -6.23 4.63 9.20
N LEU A 36 -6.97 3.87 8.40
CA LEU A 36 -7.43 2.54 8.76
C LEU A 36 -6.26 1.56 8.86
N LEU A 37 -5.32 1.59 7.90
CA LEU A 37 -4.11 0.78 7.94
C LEU A 37 -3.25 1.12 9.16
N GLU A 38 -3.01 2.41 9.43
CA GLU A 38 -2.27 2.85 10.62
C GLU A 38 -2.94 2.42 11.93
N ARG A 39 -4.26 2.41 11.98
CA ARG A 39 -5.01 1.90 13.12
C ARG A 39 -4.78 0.40 13.33
N LEU A 40 -4.79 -0.41 12.25
CA LEU A 40 -4.46 -1.85 12.34
C LEU A 40 -3.07 -2.08 12.93
N LEU A 41 -2.10 -1.25 12.56
CA LEU A 41 -0.74 -1.29 13.07
C LEU A 41 -0.68 -0.90 14.55
N LYS A 42 -1.27 0.24 14.89
CA LYS A 42 -1.25 0.81 16.25
C LYS A 42 -1.96 -0.09 17.27
N GLU A 43 -3.06 -0.72 16.89
CA GLU A 43 -3.81 -1.64 17.76
C GLU A 43 -3.22 -3.07 17.77
N GLY A 44 -2.08 -3.31 17.09
CA GLY A 44 -1.41 -4.60 17.07
C GLY A 44 -2.23 -5.72 16.41
N MET A 45 -3.10 -5.36 15.46
CA MET A 45 -3.98 -6.33 14.81
C MET A 45 -3.24 -7.24 13.83
N LEU A 46 -2.06 -6.87 13.38
CA LEU A 46 -1.21 -7.69 12.50
C LEU A 46 -0.17 -8.44 13.36
N PRO A 47 -0.41 -9.72 13.71
CA PRO A 47 0.46 -10.46 14.61
C PRO A 47 1.79 -10.83 13.96
N GLY A 48 2.82 -11.01 14.76
CA GLY A 48 4.09 -11.61 14.33
C GLY A 48 5.29 -10.67 14.29
N GLY A 49 5.31 -9.58 15.06
CA GLY A 49 6.50 -8.77 15.28
C GLY A 49 6.65 -7.59 14.32
N GLU A 50 7.87 -7.33 13.89
CA GLU A 50 8.26 -6.17 13.11
C GLU A 50 7.50 -6.10 11.77
N GLN A 51 6.86 -4.95 11.52
CA GLN A 51 6.01 -4.74 10.35
C GLN A 51 6.81 -4.01 9.28
N ALA A 52 7.68 -4.76 8.61
CA ALA A 52 8.41 -4.30 7.46
C ALA A 52 7.47 -4.07 6.26
N GLY A 53 7.91 -3.34 5.29
CA GLY A 53 7.14 -3.04 4.10
C GLY A 53 7.57 -1.74 3.44
N ILE A 54 6.67 -1.15 2.71
CA ILE A 54 6.89 0.10 1.99
C ILE A 54 5.77 1.09 2.26
N ARG A 55 6.10 2.37 2.17
CA ARG A 55 5.15 3.47 2.23
C ARG A 55 5.44 4.47 1.13
N SER A 56 4.40 4.89 0.40
CA SER A 56 4.49 5.96 -0.59
C SER A 56 3.68 7.16 -0.13
N PHE A 57 4.28 8.36 -0.16
CA PHE A 57 3.59 9.59 0.22
C PHE A 57 4.07 10.79 -0.56
N ALA A 58 3.20 11.80 -0.67
CA ALA A 58 3.53 13.04 -1.36
C ALA A 58 4.17 14.05 -0.41
N LEU A 59 5.33 14.57 -0.77
CA LEU A 59 5.80 15.85 -0.25
C LEU A 59 5.05 16.97 -0.96
N ARG A 60 4.76 18.04 -0.23
CA ARG A 60 3.98 19.16 -0.74
C ARG A 60 4.72 20.48 -0.56
N ASN A 61 4.53 21.37 -1.52
CA ASN A 61 4.95 22.77 -1.43
C ASN A 61 4.09 23.52 -0.39
N ARG A 62 4.48 24.76 -0.08
CA ARG A 62 3.74 25.61 0.86
C ARG A 62 2.30 25.91 0.42
N ASP A 63 2.02 25.87 -0.88
CA ASP A 63 0.69 26.04 -1.48
C ASP A 63 -0.15 24.75 -1.49
N GLY A 64 0.39 23.64 -0.93
CA GLY A 64 -0.29 22.35 -0.89
C GLY A 64 -0.17 21.51 -2.16
N THR A 65 0.48 22.02 -3.22
CA THR A 65 0.74 21.25 -4.43
C THR A 65 1.79 20.14 -4.18
N PRO A 66 1.65 18.96 -4.78
CA PRO A 66 2.66 17.91 -4.63
C PRO A 66 3.96 18.33 -5.35
N SER A 67 5.10 18.17 -4.66
CA SER A 67 6.44 18.41 -5.21
C SER A 67 7.15 17.13 -5.60
N GLN A 68 7.06 16.12 -4.77
CA GLN A 68 7.68 14.81 -4.98
C GLN A 68 6.77 13.71 -4.43
N ILE A 69 6.92 12.49 -4.96
CA ILE A 69 6.44 11.28 -4.30
C ILE A 69 7.65 10.53 -3.74
N ILE A 70 7.57 10.24 -2.46
CA ILE A 70 8.61 9.54 -1.72
C ILE A 70 8.19 8.09 -1.54
N LEU A 71 9.12 7.18 -1.74
CA LEU A 71 9.04 5.79 -1.30
C LEU A 71 9.91 5.63 -0.06
N GLU A 72 9.35 5.05 0.98
CA GLU A 72 10.02 4.75 2.23
C GLU A 72 10.11 3.23 2.43
N ASP A 73 11.30 2.75 2.74
CA ASP A 73 11.52 1.42 3.29
C ASP A 73 11.20 1.43 4.79
N ARG A 74 10.09 0.81 5.18
CA ARG A 74 9.64 0.78 6.57
C ARG A 74 10.57 -0.02 7.50
N SER A 75 11.42 -0.88 6.94
CA SER A 75 12.33 -1.73 7.72
C SER A 75 13.47 -0.91 8.36
N ASN A 76 13.87 0.19 7.74
CA ASN A 76 15.02 1.00 8.16
C ASN A 76 14.78 2.52 8.10
N GLY A 77 13.60 2.95 7.61
CA GLY A 77 13.24 4.36 7.48
C GLY A 77 13.93 5.11 6.34
N GLN A 78 14.69 4.42 5.47
CA GLN A 78 15.30 5.06 4.30
C GLN A 78 14.24 5.51 3.30
N GLN A 79 14.49 6.66 2.65
CA GLN A 79 13.54 7.29 1.76
C GLN A 79 14.21 7.74 0.47
N GLN A 80 13.52 7.58 -0.67
CA GLN A 80 13.94 8.12 -1.96
C GLN A 80 12.75 8.66 -2.76
N ALA A 81 13.00 9.72 -3.54
CA ALA A 81 11.97 10.27 -4.42
C ALA A 81 11.82 9.39 -5.67
N ILE A 82 10.63 8.81 -5.86
CA ILE A 82 10.27 7.99 -7.02
C ILE A 82 9.59 8.78 -8.13
N ALA A 83 9.10 9.98 -7.83
CA ALA A 83 8.52 10.88 -8.84
C ALA A 83 8.64 12.34 -8.42
N GLU A 84 8.79 13.22 -9.41
CA GLU A 84 8.91 14.66 -9.24
C GLU A 84 8.39 15.42 -10.48
N GLY A 85 8.47 16.76 -10.48
CA GLY A 85 8.14 17.56 -11.66
C GLY A 85 6.68 17.45 -12.06
N PHE A 86 5.76 17.72 -11.14
CA PHE A 86 4.34 17.69 -11.41
C PHE A 86 3.93 18.77 -12.41
N VAL A 87 3.44 18.34 -13.57
CA VAL A 87 2.91 19.22 -14.61
C VAL A 87 1.38 19.01 -14.68
N PRO A 88 0.58 20.08 -14.60
CA PRO A 88 -0.87 19.97 -14.75
C PRO A 88 -1.25 19.22 -16.04
N GLY A 89 -2.12 18.22 -15.93
CA GLY A 89 -2.58 17.40 -17.04
C GLY A 89 -1.62 16.31 -17.54
N LYS A 90 -0.35 16.30 -17.10
CA LYS A 90 0.64 15.27 -17.52
C LYS A 90 1.11 14.37 -16.36
N GLY A 91 0.85 14.79 -15.12
CA GLY A 91 1.35 14.08 -13.95
C GLY A 91 2.85 14.30 -13.68
N PRO A 92 3.43 13.55 -12.72
CA PRO A 92 4.85 13.66 -12.39
C PRO A 92 5.72 12.83 -13.33
N LYS A 93 7.01 13.21 -13.41
CA LYS A 93 8.05 12.39 -14.01
C LYS A 93 8.43 11.28 -13.04
N VAL A 94 8.21 10.03 -13.42
CA VAL A 94 8.58 8.85 -12.61
C VAL A 94 10.04 8.51 -12.80
N LYS A 95 10.72 8.18 -11.70
CA LYS A 95 12.12 7.72 -11.68
C LYS A 95 12.14 6.19 -11.59
N ALA A 96 11.97 5.54 -12.75
CA ALA A 96 11.90 4.08 -12.83
C ALA A 96 13.15 3.41 -12.24
N GLU A 97 14.34 3.99 -12.45
CA GLU A 97 15.60 3.50 -11.91
C GLU A 97 15.63 3.47 -10.37
N VAL A 98 14.94 4.37 -9.70
CA VAL A 98 14.82 4.35 -8.23
C VAL A 98 13.93 3.20 -7.79
N LEU A 99 12.85 2.94 -8.51
CA LEU A 99 11.99 1.77 -8.25
C LEU A 99 12.74 0.46 -8.53
N ASP A 100 13.52 0.39 -9.63
CA ASP A 100 14.30 -0.79 -10.01
C ASP A 100 15.36 -1.17 -8.97
N HIS A 101 15.94 -0.20 -8.29
CA HIS A 101 17.00 -0.43 -7.30
C HIS A 101 16.48 -0.31 -5.87
N PHE A 102 16.21 0.90 -5.42
CA PHE A 102 15.77 1.16 -4.04
C PHE A 102 14.43 0.50 -3.72
N GLY A 103 13.46 0.60 -4.63
CA GLY A 103 12.14 0.00 -4.42
C GLY A 103 12.21 -1.53 -4.31
N VAL A 104 12.95 -2.19 -5.20
CA VAL A 104 13.16 -3.64 -5.14
C VAL A 104 13.90 -4.03 -3.85
N GLN A 105 14.92 -3.27 -3.44
CA GLN A 105 15.65 -3.51 -2.19
C GLN A 105 14.72 -3.40 -0.97
N ALA A 106 13.86 -2.41 -0.90
CA ALA A 106 12.89 -2.24 0.19
C ALA A 106 11.91 -3.44 0.27
N ILE A 107 11.49 -3.97 -0.88
CA ILE A 107 10.66 -5.20 -0.93
C ILE A 107 11.45 -6.42 -0.42
N GLU A 108 12.73 -6.57 -0.78
CA GLU A 108 13.56 -7.67 -0.28
C GLU A 108 13.82 -7.56 1.23
N HIS A 109 13.93 -6.35 1.78
CA HIS A 109 13.97 -6.15 3.23
C HIS A 109 12.67 -6.60 3.89
N ALA A 110 11.52 -6.22 3.34
CA ALA A 110 10.22 -6.65 3.84
C ALA A 110 10.04 -8.18 3.79
N LYS A 111 10.54 -8.81 2.73
CA LYS A 111 10.54 -10.26 2.57
C LYS A 111 11.40 -10.96 3.63
N SER A 112 12.58 -10.42 3.92
CA SER A 112 13.57 -10.99 4.84
C SER A 112 13.25 -10.73 6.32
N ALA A 113 12.35 -9.79 6.62
CA ALA A 113 11.94 -9.48 7.98
C ALA A 113 11.30 -10.70 8.66
N SER A 114 11.48 -10.82 9.99
CA SER A 114 11.01 -11.97 10.77
C SER A 114 9.48 -12.05 10.88
N GLY A 115 8.77 -10.92 10.72
CA GLY A 115 7.32 -10.85 10.80
C GLY A 115 6.59 -11.62 9.69
N CYS A 116 5.41 -12.16 10.02
CA CYS A 116 4.56 -12.85 9.04
C CYS A 116 3.85 -11.89 8.08
N TRP A 117 3.68 -10.64 8.49
CA TRP A 117 3.00 -9.61 7.72
C TRP A 117 3.99 -8.60 7.14
N ALA A 118 3.70 -8.14 5.93
CA ALA A 118 4.28 -6.93 5.36
C ALA A 118 3.19 -5.90 5.10
N VAL A 119 3.56 -4.62 5.19
CA VAL A 119 2.63 -3.49 5.08
C VAL A 119 2.98 -2.66 3.87
N ILE A 120 1.98 -2.36 3.05
CA ILE A 120 2.16 -1.58 1.82
C ILE A 120 1.18 -0.39 1.83
N ASP A 121 1.69 0.81 2.00
CA ASP A 121 0.91 2.04 1.97
C ASP A 121 1.56 3.06 1.03
N GLU A 122 1.18 3.18 -0.17
CA GLU A 122 0.07 2.81 -1.04
C GLU A 122 0.61 2.17 -2.34
N VAL A 123 -0.14 1.29 -3.02
CA VAL A 123 0.11 0.89 -4.41
C VAL A 123 -0.73 1.76 -5.34
N GLY A 124 -0.08 2.40 -6.30
CA GLY A 124 -0.74 3.29 -7.26
C GLY A 124 -0.43 2.96 -8.71
N PHE A 125 -0.26 3.98 -9.53
CA PHE A 125 0.04 3.84 -10.96
C PHE A 125 1.52 4.07 -11.29
N LEU A 126 2.28 4.69 -10.39
CA LEU A 126 3.70 5.04 -10.60
C LEU A 126 4.57 3.79 -10.70
N GLU A 127 4.21 2.76 -9.94
CA GLU A 127 4.92 1.49 -9.85
C GLU A 127 4.97 0.73 -11.18
N ASN A 128 3.99 0.97 -12.07
CA ASN A 128 3.96 0.36 -13.40
C ASN A 128 5.11 0.83 -14.32
N ALA A 129 5.82 1.90 -13.94
CA ALA A 129 7.02 2.34 -14.65
C ALA A 129 8.22 1.38 -14.46
N SER A 130 8.17 0.49 -13.45
CA SER A 130 9.21 -0.49 -13.16
C SER A 130 8.66 -1.92 -13.17
N PRO A 131 8.84 -2.68 -14.26
CA PRO A 131 8.48 -4.10 -14.28
C PRO A 131 9.22 -4.93 -13.23
N ALA A 132 10.44 -4.55 -12.86
CA ALA A 132 11.21 -5.24 -11.83
C ALA A 132 10.55 -5.07 -10.46
N TYR A 133 10.16 -3.85 -10.11
CA TYR A 133 9.44 -3.55 -8.88
C TYR A 133 8.08 -4.28 -8.83
N CYS A 134 7.30 -4.22 -9.92
CA CYS A 134 6.02 -4.95 -9.99
C CYS A 134 6.18 -6.45 -9.72
N ARG A 135 7.19 -7.08 -10.35
CA ARG A 135 7.46 -8.51 -10.12
C ARG A 135 7.89 -8.80 -8.69
N ALA A 136 8.75 -7.97 -8.11
CA ALA A 136 9.19 -8.13 -6.72
C ALA A 136 8.00 -8.00 -5.76
N LEU A 137 7.13 -7.01 -5.98
CA LEU A 137 5.94 -6.80 -5.16
C LEU A 137 4.97 -7.99 -5.24
N LEU A 138 4.67 -8.50 -6.44
CA LEU A 138 3.80 -9.67 -6.59
C LEU A 138 4.39 -10.92 -5.91
N ARG A 139 5.71 -11.13 -5.98
CA ARG A 139 6.38 -12.21 -5.25
C ARG A 139 6.31 -12.07 -3.73
N LEU A 140 6.28 -10.83 -3.22
CA LEU A 140 6.11 -10.60 -1.79
C LEU A 140 4.74 -11.13 -1.31
N PHE A 141 3.69 -10.97 -2.10
CA PHE A 141 2.37 -11.57 -1.83
C PHE A 141 2.40 -13.10 -1.74
N ASP A 142 3.31 -13.76 -2.45
CA ASP A 142 3.45 -15.23 -2.38
C ASP A 142 4.23 -15.71 -1.14
N GLN A 143 4.90 -14.81 -0.42
CA GLN A 143 5.83 -15.14 0.67
C GLN A 143 5.44 -14.57 2.02
N LYS A 144 4.65 -13.52 2.05
CA LYS A 144 4.18 -12.83 3.27
C LYS A 144 2.69 -12.60 3.19
N ARG A 145 2.04 -12.51 4.32
CA ARG A 145 0.71 -11.92 4.39
C ARG A 145 0.82 -10.41 4.26
N ILE A 146 -0.04 -9.83 3.50
CA ILE A 146 0.03 -8.40 3.16
C ILE A 146 -1.20 -7.66 3.67
N ALA A 147 -0.97 -6.53 4.32
CA ALA A 147 -1.96 -5.49 4.52
C ALA A 147 -1.60 -4.31 3.62
N ALA A 148 -2.40 -4.05 2.60
CA ALA A 148 -2.09 -3.06 1.57
C ALA A 148 -3.20 -2.04 1.36
N VAL A 149 -2.80 -0.79 1.16
CA VAL A 149 -3.65 0.25 0.58
C VAL A 149 -3.46 0.27 -0.93
N LEU A 150 -4.55 0.13 -1.67
CA LEU A 150 -4.57 0.23 -3.12
C LEU A 150 -5.27 1.51 -3.56
N ARG A 151 -4.66 2.22 -4.49
CA ARG A 151 -5.34 3.32 -5.16
C ARG A 151 -6.47 2.80 -6.02
N LYS A 152 -7.60 3.53 -6.06
CA LYS A 152 -8.75 3.19 -6.92
C LYS A 152 -8.44 3.60 -8.36
N LYS A 153 -7.60 2.83 -9.02
CA LYS A 153 -7.13 2.98 -10.41
C LYS A 153 -7.02 1.60 -11.03
N ASP A 154 -7.30 1.52 -12.34
CA ASP A 154 -7.13 0.30 -13.10
C ASP A 154 -5.73 0.31 -13.73
N THR A 155 -4.87 -0.56 -13.23
CA THR A 155 -3.52 -0.79 -13.75
C THR A 155 -3.21 -2.28 -13.67
N ALA A 156 -2.33 -2.76 -14.55
CA ALA A 156 -1.98 -4.18 -14.59
C ALA A 156 -1.52 -4.73 -13.22
N LEU A 157 -0.77 -3.93 -12.45
CA LEU A 157 -0.33 -4.32 -11.11
C LEU A 157 -1.49 -4.40 -10.12
N ILE A 158 -2.34 -3.37 -10.07
CA ILE A 158 -3.50 -3.33 -9.16
C ILE A 158 -4.49 -4.44 -9.51
N ASP A 159 -4.73 -4.68 -10.80
CA ASP A 159 -5.63 -5.73 -11.26
C ASP A 159 -5.09 -7.13 -10.89
N ALA A 160 -3.79 -7.35 -11.05
CA ALA A 160 -3.14 -8.60 -10.64
C ALA A 160 -3.26 -8.83 -9.11
N ILE A 161 -3.12 -7.78 -8.30
CA ILE A 161 -3.28 -7.88 -6.84
C ILE A 161 -4.74 -8.15 -6.47
N ARG A 162 -5.70 -7.41 -7.06
CA ARG A 162 -7.13 -7.56 -6.77
C ARG A 162 -7.71 -8.92 -7.19
N SER A 163 -7.19 -9.51 -8.26
CA SER A 163 -7.67 -10.81 -8.78
C SER A 163 -7.16 -12.02 -8.00
N ARG A 164 -6.34 -11.81 -6.97
CA ARG A 164 -5.85 -12.90 -6.11
C ARG A 164 -7.00 -13.54 -5.33
N THR A 165 -7.06 -14.87 -5.36
CA THR A 165 -8.07 -15.66 -4.61
C THR A 165 -7.78 -15.75 -3.12
N ASP A 166 -6.56 -15.43 -2.71
CA ASP A 166 -6.08 -15.39 -1.33
C ASP A 166 -6.09 -13.98 -0.71
N ALA A 167 -6.84 -13.05 -1.31
CA ALA A 167 -6.98 -11.67 -0.84
C ALA A 167 -8.44 -11.29 -0.64
N VAL A 168 -8.71 -10.49 0.40
CA VAL A 168 -10.00 -9.85 0.63
C VAL A 168 -9.84 -8.35 0.48
N CYS A 169 -10.66 -7.74 -0.37
CA CYS A 169 -10.62 -6.32 -0.66
C CYS A 169 -11.80 -5.58 -0.02
N PHE A 170 -11.49 -4.54 0.74
CA PHE A 170 -12.46 -3.66 1.39
C PHE A 170 -12.43 -2.30 0.68
N ASP A 171 -13.51 -1.97 -0.03
CA ASP A 171 -13.68 -0.65 -0.64
C ASP A 171 -14.36 0.29 0.37
N LEU A 172 -13.62 1.29 0.86
CA LEU A 172 -14.15 2.21 1.88
C LEU A 172 -15.24 3.16 1.34
N ASP A 173 -15.46 3.20 0.04
CA ASP A 173 -16.56 3.98 -0.54
C ASP A 173 -17.92 3.27 -0.40
N ASP A 174 -17.91 1.95 -0.15
CA ASP A 174 -19.11 1.15 0.08
C ASP A 174 -19.69 1.32 1.51
N PHE A 175 -18.96 2.05 2.38
CA PHE A 175 -19.29 2.24 3.79
C PHE A 175 -19.58 3.70 4.10
N GLU A 176 -20.57 3.95 4.96
CA GLU A 176 -20.94 5.30 5.38
C GLU A 176 -19.81 5.99 6.14
N LYS A 177 -19.57 7.25 5.81
CA LYS A 177 -18.70 8.13 6.62
C LYS A 177 -19.46 8.53 7.87
N GLU A 178 -18.95 8.15 9.04
CA GLU A 178 -19.38 8.73 10.30
C GLU A 178 -19.02 10.20 10.37
#